data_47fd14ad9cdcffccfc03a8d791de102b
#
_entry.id   47fd14ad9cdcffccfc03a8d791de102b
#
_cell.length_a   1.000
_cell.length_b   1.000
_cell.length_c   1.000
_cell.angle_alpha   90.00
_cell.angle_beta   90.00
_cell.angle_gamma   90.00
#
_symmetry.space_group_name_H-M   'P 1'
#
loop_
_entity.id
_entity.type
_entity.pdbx_description
1 polymer ?
#
loop_
_entity_poly.entity_id
_entity_poly.type
_entity_poly.pdbx_seq_one_letter_code
_entity_poly.pdbx_strand_id
1 'polypeptide(L)'
;MTGLAAHGSALRGTHHFCSPSARLSTRTSRAWHGPRRGTPRAGQRSWTVRSVAAPQEREAPSGPQDIPPPSYNQLYTDVFTSAPASINTKRTLPKPSNEAQGLEQGSRQVLLSDVWALPRTRWFSQRQWTSKDRTYAVFMIAMHGLACLAPATFTPQLAGGAFLMYLVSGLLGITTSYHRQLSHRSFRTPKWLEHALAYCGVLAIQGDPLEWVSCHRHHHLHCDTPLDPHSPYEGFWWSHMGWLLDDGATQRRIADRSNVADMADDPFYQHLAKHFGLHATAQLAALFALGGLPALVWVGAVRLVVVYHITWFVNSAAHVWGSQSYRTGDLSRNNWWVGLLAFGEGWHNNHHAFEFSARHGLEWWQIDATWLVIRGLQSIGLATNVKLPSEAQKAKLALSTCDAWPPCLATAVIGAGHFLPYHDV
;
A
#
# COMPACT_ATOMS: atom_id res chain seq x y z
N MET A 1 -26.07 5.14 64.73
CA MET A 1 -26.71 6.42 65.11
C MET A 1 -26.95 7.12 63.80
N THR A 2 -28.19 7.11 63.44
CA THR A 2 -29.09 8.13 62.95
C THR A 2 -28.68 8.78 61.66
N GLY A 3 -29.42 8.78 60.58
CA GLY A 3 -30.81 8.46 60.35
C GLY A 3 -31.41 9.47 59.37
N LEU A 4 -32.28 8.95 58.46
CA LEU A 4 -33.42 9.60 57.79
C LEU A 4 -33.12 10.60 56.65
N ALA A 5 -33.61 10.35 55.48
CA ALA A 5 -34.92 10.17 54.84
C ALA A 5 -35.28 11.41 54.04
N ALA A 6 -35.46 11.30 52.73
CA ALA A 6 -36.66 11.06 51.94
C ALA A 6 -37.52 12.32 51.70
N HIS A 7 -37.84 12.60 50.46
CA HIS A 7 -39.11 12.93 49.79
C HIS A 7 -38.74 13.59 48.46
N GLY A 8 -39.13 13.20 47.29
CA GLY A 8 -40.43 12.71 46.83
C GLY A 8 -41.18 13.84 46.16
N SER A 9 -41.31 13.84 44.88
CA SER A 9 -42.59 13.92 44.18
C SER A 9 -42.41 14.14 42.64
N ALA A 10 -43.14 13.30 41.96
CA ALA A 10 -43.38 13.37 40.52
C ALA A 10 -44.36 14.49 40.14
N LEU A 11 -44.27 15.01 38.94
CA LEU A 11 -45.44 15.45 38.19
C LEU A 11 -45.20 15.24 36.68
N ARG A 12 -46.19 14.54 36.09
CA ARG A 12 -46.42 14.34 34.67
C ARG A 12 -46.98 15.61 34.04
N GLY A 13 -46.70 15.82 32.76
CA GLY A 13 -47.37 16.79 31.93
C GLY A 13 -47.21 16.46 30.45
N THR A 14 -48.21 15.77 29.93
CA THR A 14 -48.50 15.56 28.52
C THR A 14 -49.02 16.85 27.90
N HIS A 15 -48.76 17.13 26.62
CA HIS A 15 -49.69 17.55 25.54
C HIS A 15 -48.92 17.98 24.29
N HIS A 16 -49.13 17.26 23.21
CA HIS A 16 -49.88 17.49 21.97
C HIS A 16 -49.48 18.67 21.05
N PHE A 17 -49.15 18.25 19.79
CA PHE A 17 -49.56 18.82 18.49
C PHE A 17 -49.39 20.31 18.19
N CYS A 18 -48.66 20.62 17.13
CA CYS A 18 -49.20 21.21 15.91
C CYS A 18 -48.09 21.56 14.89
N SER A 19 -48.21 21.02 13.70
CA SER A 19 -47.71 21.67 12.48
C SER A 19 -48.74 22.73 12.04
N PRO A 20 -48.28 23.78 11.32
CA PRO A 20 -48.80 23.95 9.96
C PRO A 20 -47.77 24.52 8.94
N SER A 21 -47.83 23.88 7.79
CA SER A 21 -47.99 24.35 6.41
C SER A 21 -47.58 25.78 6.01
N ALA A 22 -46.73 25.83 4.99
CA ALA A 22 -46.78 26.59 3.76
C ALA A 22 -46.99 28.13 3.79
N ARG A 23 -46.03 28.85 3.21
CA ARG A 23 -46.36 29.89 2.19
C ARG A 23 -45.18 30.09 1.24
N LEU A 24 -45.48 29.95 -0.05
CA LEU A 24 -44.71 30.44 -1.19
C LEU A 24 -44.58 31.99 -1.09
N SER A 25 -43.42 32.52 -1.44
CA SER A 25 -43.26 33.89 -1.87
C SER A 25 -42.41 33.95 -3.12
N THR A 26 -43.05 34.24 -4.20
CA THR A 26 -42.51 34.61 -5.51
C THR A 26 -41.84 35.98 -5.44
N ARG A 27 -40.60 36.08 -5.92
CA ARG A 27 -40.03 37.39 -6.34
C ARG A 27 -39.23 37.25 -7.60
N THR A 28 -39.86 37.63 -8.66
CA THR A 28 -39.48 38.42 -9.86
C THR A 28 -38.01 38.54 -10.22
N SER A 29 -37.77 38.05 -11.43
CA SER A 29 -36.62 38.27 -12.28
C SER A 29 -36.33 39.75 -12.54
N ARG A 30 -35.10 40.17 -12.45
CA ARG A 30 -34.59 41.34 -13.16
C ARG A 30 -33.53 40.92 -14.16
N ALA A 31 -33.88 41.11 -15.43
CA ALA A 31 -32.97 40.99 -16.55
C ALA A 31 -31.90 42.09 -16.49
N TRP A 32 -30.65 41.68 -16.70
CA TRP A 32 -29.55 42.60 -16.97
C TRP A 32 -29.19 42.48 -18.45
N HIS A 33 -29.33 43.56 -19.21
CA HIS A 33 -28.85 43.73 -20.58
C HIS A 33 -27.39 44.19 -20.52
N GLY A 34 -26.49 43.43 -21.12
CA GLY A 34 -25.12 43.83 -21.41
C GLY A 34 -24.83 43.74 -22.91
N PRO A 35 -23.86 44.49 -23.44
CA PRO A 35 -23.84 44.95 -24.85
C PRO A 35 -23.33 43.90 -25.84
N ARG A 36 -23.95 43.92 -27.03
CA ARG A 36 -23.57 43.20 -28.23
C ARG A 36 -22.18 43.65 -28.74
N ARG A 37 -21.29 42.71 -29.01
CA ARG A 37 -20.16 42.91 -29.95
C ARG A 37 -20.00 41.72 -30.85
N GLY A 38 -20.11 41.97 -32.12
CA GLY A 38 -19.28 41.58 -33.25
C GLY A 38 -19.12 40.11 -33.56
N THR A 39 -19.82 39.63 -34.57
CA THR A 39 -19.55 38.38 -35.30
C THR A 39 -18.29 38.50 -36.17
N PRO A 40 -17.37 37.53 -36.17
CA PRO A 40 -16.45 37.31 -37.28
C PRO A 40 -17.03 36.27 -38.24
N ARG A 41 -16.88 36.56 -39.53
CA ARG A 41 -17.27 35.80 -40.69
C ARG A 41 -16.71 34.37 -40.69
N ALA A 42 -17.57 33.43 -41.03
CA ALA A 42 -17.23 32.04 -41.33
C ALA A 42 -16.40 31.96 -42.62
N GLY A 43 -15.17 31.48 -42.52
CA GLY A 43 -14.39 30.98 -43.63
C GLY A 43 -14.69 29.51 -43.84
N GLN A 44 -15.42 29.20 -44.91
CA GLN A 44 -15.62 27.82 -45.34
C GLN A 44 -14.28 27.24 -45.86
N ARG A 45 -13.74 26.27 -45.14
CA ARG A 45 -12.74 25.33 -45.68
C ARG A 45 -13.46 24.02 -45.97
N SER A 46 -13.63 23.76 -47.27
CA SER A 46 -14.12 22.49 -47.80
C SER A 46 -13.08 21.39 -47.52
N TRP A 47 -13.44 20.39 -46.75
CA TRP A 47 -12.68 19.16 -46.62
C TRP A 47 -13.23 18.15 -47.62
N THR A 48 -12.44 17.85 -48.67
CA THR A 48 -12.72 16.73 -49.57
C THR A 48 -12.44 15.44 -48.84
N VAL A 49 -13.50 14.69 -48.55
CA VAL A 49 -13.40 13.31 -48.03
C VAL A 49 -12.92 12.45 -49.22
N ARG A 50 -11.69 11.96 -49.17
CA ARG A 50 -11.25 10.86 -50.01
C ARG A 50 -11.88 9.58 -49.47
N SER A 51 -12.71 8.94 -50.25
CA SER A 51 -13.23 7.59 -50.00
C SER A 51 -12.04 6.63 -49.95
N VAL A 52 -11.80 6.05 -48.75
CA VAL A 52 -10.89 4.93 -48.59
C VAL A 52 -11.70 3.69 -48.93
N ALA A 53 -11.23 2.90 -49.87
CA ALA A 53 -11.82 1.63 -50.29
C ALA A 53 -11.94 0.70 -49.06
N ALA A 54 -13.05 -0.03 -48.98
CA ALA A 54 -13.30 -1.02 -47.92
C ALA A 54 -12.19 -2.07 -47.89
N PRO A 55 -11.71 -2.48 -46.71
CA PRO A 55 -10.75 -3.56 -46.59
C PRO A 55 -11.42 -4.88 -47.02
N GLN A 56 -10.74 -5.62 -47.89
CA GLN A 56 -11.12 -6.99 -48.23
C GLN A 56 -11.20 -7.83 -46.94
N GLU A 57 -12.30 -8.54 -46.77
CA GLU A 57 -12.47 -9.56 -45.73
C GLU A 57 -11.37 -10.60 -45.90
N ARG A 58 -10.43 -10.64 -44.96
CA ARG A 58 -9.55 -11.79 -44.78
C ARG A 58 -10.33 -12.83 -44.07
N GLU A 59 -10.37 -14.05 -44.58
CA GLU A 59 -10.90 -15.23 -43.92
C GLU A 59 -10.37 -15.32 -42.52
N ALA A 60 -11.27 -15.51 -41.53
CA ALA A 60 -10.93 -15.72 -40.15
C ALA A 60 -10.11 -17.02 -40.04
N PRO A 61 -8.98 -17.02 -39.32
CA PRO A 61 -8.26 -18.27 -39.06
C PRO A 61 -9.12 -19.18 -38.19
N SER A 62 -9.14 -20.46 -38.58
CA SER A 62 -9.75 -21.57 -37.89
C SER A 62 -9.44 -21.58 -36.39
N GLY A 63 -10.48 -21.66 -35.54
CA GLY A 63 -10.58 -21.97 -34.13
C GLY A 63 -9.45 -21.57 -33.17
N PRO A 64 -9.77 -21.33 -31.90
CA PRO A 64 -8.75 -21.00 -30.92
C PRO A 64 -7.79 -22.19 -30.80
N GLN A 65 -6.56 -22.02 -31.25
CA GLN A 65 -5.49 -22.91 -30.83
C GLN A 65 -5.29 -22.70 -29.34
N ASP A 66 -5.36 -23.77 -28.56
CA ASP A 66 -5.00 -23.81 -27.15
C ASP A 66 -3.49 -23.50 -27.00
N ILE A 67 -3.15 -22.24 -27.05
CA ILE A 67 -1.79 -21.77 -26.71
C ILE A 67 -1.77 -21.69 -25.18
N PRO A 68 -0.97 -22.50 -24.50
CA PRO A 68 -0.86 -22.40 -23.06
C PRO A 68 -0.43 -20.98 -22.66
N PRO A 69 -0.96 -20.42 -21.57
CA PRO A 69 -0.58 -19.09 -21.13
C PRO A 69 0.92 -19.02 -20.92
N PRO A 70 1.55 -17.89 -21.29
CA PRO A 70 3.01 -17.73 -21.16
C PRO A 70 3.41 -17.92 -19.70
N SER A 71 4.52 -18.63 -19.49
CA SER A 71 5.09 -18.78 -18.14
C SER A 71 5.50 -17.42 -17.58
N TYR A 72 5.57 -17.28 -16.24
CA TYR A 72 6.07 -16.07 -15.57
C TYR A 72 7.42 -15.60 -16.16
N ASN A 73 8.33 -16.53 -16.46
CA ASN A 73 9.62 -16.21 -17.06
C ASN A 73 9.48 -15.64 -18.48
N GLN A 74 8.54 -16.12 -19.29
CA GLN A 74 8.26 -15.56 -20.62
C GLN A 74 7.70 -14.16 -20.52
N LEU A 75 6.72 -13.92 -19.64
CA LEU A 75 6.17 -12.59 -19.39
C LEU A 75 7.27 -11.63 -18.91
N TYR A 76 8.15 -12.09 -18.04
CA TYR A 76 9.29 -11.31 -17.56
C TYR A 76 10.27 -10.95 -18.70
N THR A 77 10.61 -11.91 -19.54
CA THR A 77 11.49 -11.71 -20.69
C THR A 77 10.88 -10.71 -21.69
N ASP A 78 9.60 -10.87 -22.02
CA ASP A 78 8.91 -10.00 -22.98
C ASP A 78 8.80 -8.55 -22.51
N VAL A 79 8.64 -8.31 -21.21
CA VAL A 79 8.59 -6.97 -20.61
C VAL A 79 9.96 -6.28 -20.64
N PHE A 80 11.07 -7.03 -20.47
CA PHE A 80 12.39 -6.45 -20.28
C PHE A 80 13.35 -6.57 -21.47
N THR A 81 13.08 -7.44 -22.43
CA THR A 81 13.93 -7.61 -23.64
C THR A 81 13.41 -6.88 -24.87
N SER A 82 12.12 -6.57 -24.94
CA SER A 82 11.61 -5.67 -25.99
C SER A 82 12.14 -4.26 -25.72
N ALA A 83 12.79 -3.67 -26.73
CA ALA A 83 13.22 -2.27 -26.70
C ALA A 83 12.08 -1.35 -26.23
N PRO A 84 12.37 -0.19 -25.61
CA PRO A 84 11.37 0.66 -24.99
C PRO A 84 10.44 1.32 -26.01
N ALA A 85 9.54 0.54 -26.57
CA ALA A 85 8.29 1.09 -27.06
C ALA A 85 7.55 1.56 -25.82
N SER A 86 7.18 2.84 -25.78
CA SER A 86 6.39 3.46 -24.72
C SER A 86 5.36 2.45 -24.21
N ILE A 87 5.55 1.96 -22.98
CA ILE A 87 4.61 1.03 -22.37
C ILE A 87 3.31 1.80 -22.25
N ASN A 88 2.37 1.52 -23.14
CA ASN A 88 1.06 2.14 -23.11
C ASN A 88 0.35 1.60 -21.87
N THR A 89 0.41 2.35 -20.77
CA THR A 89 -0.14 2.01 -19.46
C THR A 89 -1.64 1.74 -19.46
N LYS A 90 -2.33 2.02 -20.59
CA LYS A 90 -3.73 1.61 -20.80
C LYS A 90 -3.89 0.15 -21.22
N ARG A 91 -2.82 -0.56 -21.52
CA ARG A 91 -2.88 -1.99 -21.75
C ARG A 91 -2.75 -2.67 -20.40
N THR A 92 -3.86 -2.81 -19.70
CA THR A 92 -3.98 -3.73 -18.59
C THR A 92 -3.58 -5.10 -19.09
N LEU A 93 -2.39 -5.57 -18.70
CA LEU A 93 -2.11 -6.99 -18.81
C LEU A 93 -3.23 -7.68 -18.03
N PRO A 94 -3.95 -8.65 -18.62
CA PRO A 94 -4.97 -9.35 -17.87
C PRO A 94 -4.31 -9.88 -16.60
N LYS A 95 -4.89 -9.58 -15.43
CA LYS A 95 -4.58 -10.33 -14.22
C LYS A 95 -4.63 -11.80 -14.64
N PRO A 96 -3.62 -12.63 -14.35
CA PRO A 96 -3.66 -14.04 -14.74
C PRO A 96 -4.99 -14.60 -14.25
N SER A 97 -5.84 -15.03 -15.19
CA SER A 97 -7.13 -15.58 -14.83
C SER A 97 -6.87 -16.83 -14.00
N ASN A 98 -7.58 -16.98 -12.90
CA ASN A 98 -7.45 -18.15 -12.02
C ASN A 98 -7.68 -19.48 -12.76
N GLU A 99 -8.36 -19.43 -13.92
CA GLU A 99 -8.62 -20.56 -14.80
C GLU A 99 -7.39 -21.01 -15.61
N ALA A 100 -6.47 -20.08 -15.91
CA ALA A 100 -5.30 -20.40 -16.75
C ALA A 100 -4.21 -21.22 -16.03
N GLN A 101 -4.30 -21.38 -14.71
CA GLN A 101 -3.23 -22.04 -13.95
C GLN A 101 -3.59 -23.44 -13.44
N GLY A 102 -4.84 -23.92 -13.60
CA GLY A 102 -5.24 -25.26 -13.15
C GLY A 102 -4.98 -25.56 -11.65
N LEU A 103 -4.58 -24.54 -10.90
CA LEU A 103 -4.23 -24.62 -9.50
C LEU A 103 -5.37 -24.01 -8.68
N GLU A 104 -5.95 -24.80 -7.80
CA GLU A 104 -6.85 -24.26 -6.79
C GLU A 104 -6.13 -23.14 -6.03
N GLN A 105 -6.71 -21.94 -6.10
CA GLN A 105 -6.25 -20.80 -5.30
C GLN A 105 -6.34 -21.18 -3.82
N GLY A 106 -5.23 -21.12 -3.12
CA GLY A 106 -5.12 -21.47 -1.70
C GLY A 106 -4.20 -22.65 -1.42
N SER A 107 -3.89 -23.49 -2.43
CA SER A 107 -3.04 -24.67 -2.25
C SER A 107 -1.56 -24.44 -2.54
N ARG A 108 -1.20 -23.39 -3.27
CA ARG A 108 0.20 -23.11 -3.59
C ARG A 108 0.91 -22.47 -2.40
N GLN A 109 1.41 -23.30 -1.51
CA GLN A 109 2.41 -22.85 -0.55
C GLN A 109 3.73 -22.64 -1.29
N VAL A 110 4.27 -21.42 -1.22
CA VAL A 110 5.66 -21.19 -1.60
C VAL A 110 6.51 -21.88 -0.54
N LEU A 111 7.15 -22.96 -0.89
CA LEU A 111 8.01 -23.70 0.02
C LEU A 111 9.28 -22.87 0.31
N LEU A 112 9.85 -23.06 1.49
CA LEU A 112 11.12 -22.40 1.85
C LEU A 112 12.24 -22.79 0.84
N SER A 113 12.19 -24.01 0.31
CA SER A 113 13.04 -24.47 -0.80
C SER A 113 12.87 -23.61 -2.05
N ASP A 114 11.66 -23.21 -2.41
CA ASP A 114 11.41 -22.39 -3.60
C ASP A 114 12.00 -20.98 -3.43
N VAL A 115 11.88 -20.44 -2.22
CA VAL A 115 12.48 -19.15 -1.85
C VAL A 115 14.02 -19.18 -1.99
N TRP A 116 14.67 -20.31 -1.70
CA TRP A 116 16.11 -20.49 -1.83
C TRP A 116 16.55 -20.95 -3.22
N ALA A 117 15.73 -21.74 -3.92
CA ALA A 117 16.06 -22.34 -5.21
C ALA A 117 15.85 -21.39 -6.40
N LEU A 118 15.04 -20.35 -6.25
CA LEU A 118 14.78 -19.43 -7.35
C LEU A 118 16.08 -18.73 -7.78
N PRO A 119 16.51 -18.88 -9.04
CA PRO A 119 17.71 -18.24 -9.55
C PRO A 119 17.55 -16.73 -9.43
N ARG A 120 18.37 -16.17 -8.58
CA ARG A 120 18.23 -14.77 -8.32
C ARG A 120 18.82 -13.92 -9.37
N THR A 121 17.99 -13.01 -9.75
CA THR A 121 18.40 -11.80 -10.43
C THR A 121 19.71 -11.31 -9.84
N ARG A 122 20.55 -10.92 -10.68
CA ARG A 122 21.89 -10.40 -10.57
C ARG A 122 21.88 -9.07 -9.79
N TRP A 123 21.53 -9.11 -8.50
CA TRP A 123 21.38 -7.89 -7.67
C TRP A 123 22.62 -7.01 -7.66
N PHE A 124 23.78 -7.66 -7.64
CA PHE A 124 25.05 -6.99 -7.47
C PHE A 124 25.92 -7.03 -8.72
N SER A 125 25.71 -8.01 -9.59
CA SER A 125 26.50 -8.19 -10.80
C SER A 125 25.66 -8.04 -12.06
N GLN A 126 26.29 -7.64 -13.15
CA GLN A 126 25.70 -7.53 -14.49
C GLN A 126 24.58 -6.48 -14.63
N ARG A 127 24.53 -5.49 -13.74
CA ARG A 127 23.68 -4.30 -13.86
C ARG A 127 24.50 -3.03 -13.64
N GLN A 128 23.98 -1.91 -14.13
CA GLN A 128 24.57 -0.60 -13.85
C GLN A 128 23.96 -0.03 -12.57
N TRP A 129 24.80 0.26 -11.59
CA TRP A 129 24.40 0.92 -10.35
C TRP A 129 24.20 2.41 -10.59
N THR A 130 23.00 2.90 -10.32
CA THR A 130 22.72 4.34 -10.32
C THR A 130 23.36 5.02 -9.09
N SER A 131 23.39 6.35 -9.09
CA SER A 131 23.81 7.09 -7.88
C SER A 131 22.82 6.87 -6.73
N LYS A 132 21.51 6.72 -7.02
CA LYS A 132 20.49 6.45 -6.01
C LYS A 132 20.67 5.07 -5.39
N ASP A 133 20.96 4.02 -6.18
CA ASP A 133 21.25 2.68 -5.68
C ASP A 133 22.41 2.69 -4.70
N ARG A 134 23.50 3.37 -5.08
CA ARG A 134 24.71 3.49 -4.22
C ARG A 134 24.40 4.25 -2.93
N THR A 135 23.66 5.35 -3.02
CA THR A 135 23.24 6.13 -1.85
C THR A 135 22.44 5.28 -0.88
N TYR A 136 21.46 4.53 -1.39
CA TYR A 136 20.65 3.63 -0.56
C TYR A 136 21.47 2.50 0.04
N ALA A 137 22.35 1.86 -0.73
CA ALA A 137 23.21 0.81 -0.23
C ALA A 137 24.13 1.32 0.91
N VAL A 138 24.80 2.44 0.69
CA VAL A 138 25.68 3.05 1.71
C VAL A 138 24.87 3.44 2.94
N PHE A 139 23.70 4.04 2.76
CA PHE A 139 22.84 4.45 3.87
C PHE A 139 22.36 3.23 4.68
N MET A 140 21.90 2.16 4.01
CA MET A 140 21.48 0.93 4.68
C MET A 140 22.61 0.28 5.46
N ILE A 141 23.80 0.15 4.83
CA ILE A 141 25.00 -0.40 5.50
C ILE A 141 25.36 0.46 6.71
N ALA A 142 25.35 1.78 6.58
CA ALA A 142 25.67 2.69 7.68
C ALA A 142 24.68 2.56 8.84
N MET A 143 23.36 2.49 8.56
CA MET A 143 22.35 2.35 9.61
C MET A 143 22.45 0.99 10.32
N HIS A 144 22.66 -0.10 9.60
CA HIS A 144 22.84 -1.41 10.21
C HIS A 144 24.16 -1.47 11.04
N GLY A 145 25.24 -0.89 10.51
CA GLY A 145 26.52 -0.80 11.23
C GLY A 145 26.40 0.03 12.53
N LEU A 146 25.71 1.18 12.47
CA LEU A 146 25.45 1.98 13.67
C LEU A 146 24.55 1.22 14.68
N ALA A 147 23.54 0.48 14.21
CA ALA A 147 22.68 -0.32 15.07
C ALA A 147 23.44 -1.41 15.83
N CYS A 148 24.56 -1.92 15.30
CA CYS A 148 25.42 -2.86 16.02
C CYS A 148 26.07 -2.27 17.28
N LEU A 149 26.12 -0.94 17.40
CA LEU A 149 26.62 -0.25 18.60
C LEU A 149 25.56 -0.14 19.71
N ALA A 150 24.33 -0.62 19.48
CA ALA A 150 23.23 -0.52 20.43
C ALA A 150 23.55 -1.11 21.80
N PRO A 151 24.16 -2.31 21.93
CA PRO A 151 24.47 -2.84 23.25
C PRO A 151 25.41 -1.96 24.07
N ALA A 152 26.38 -1.30 23.42
CA ALA A 152 27.34 -0.43 24.08
C ALA A 152 26.79 0.95 24.46
N THR A 153 25.65 1.34 23.90
CA THR A 153 25.04 2.66 24.10
C THR A 153 23.66 2.57 24.75
N PHE A 154 23.29 1.41 25.31
CA PHE A 154 21.96 1.16 25.86
C PHE A 154 21.68 2.03 27.10
N THR A 155 20.53 2.68 27.07
CA THR A 155 19.82 3.18 28.26
C THR A 155 18.31 2.98 28.08
N PRO A 156 17.52 2.77 29.16
CA PRO A 156 16.06 2.66 29.04
C PRO A 156 15.41 3.88 28.37
N GLN A 157 15.96 5.08 28.58
CA GLN A 157 15.48 6.32 28.01
C GLN A 157 15.65 6.33 26.47
N LEU A 158 16.80 5.87 25.99
CA LEU A 158 17.08 5.80 24.55
C LEU A 158 16.24 4.71 23.88
N ALA A 159 16.07 3.56 24.52
CA ALA A 159 15.16 2.50 24.04
C ALA A 159 13.71 3.00 23.99
N GLY A 160 13.25 3.72 25.02
CA GLY A 160 11.94 4.36 25.05
C GLY A 160 11.77 5.41 23.95
N GLY A 161 12.80 6.24 23.72
CA GLY A 161 12.83 7.22 22.61
C GLY A 161 12.77 6.54 21.24
N ALA A 162 13.52 5.44 21.05
CA ALA A 162 13.48 4.64 19.82
C ALA A 162 12.08 4.03 19.60
N PHE A 163 11.47 3.49 20.64
CA PHE A 163 10.11 2.95 20.57
C PHE A 163 9.08 4.03 20.25
N LEU A 164 9.16 5.20 20.90
CA LEU A 164 8.27 6.32 20.59
C LEU A 164 8.40 6.75 19.12
N MET A 165 9.63 6.90 18.63
CA MET A 165 9.86 7.26 17.22
C MET A 165 9.50 6.14 16.25
N TYR A 166 9.52 4.88 16.67
CA TYR A 166 8.95 3.77 15.93
C TYR A 166 7.43 3.92 15.76
N LEU A 167 6.71 4.30 16.82
CA LEU A 167 5.28 4.60 16.73
C LEU A 167 5.01 5.82 15.84
N VAL A 168 5.78 6.88 15.98
CA VAL A 168 5.60 8.09 15.18
C VAL A 168 5.84 7.81 13.69
N SER A 169 6.97 7.23 13.34
CA SER A 169 7.33 7.03 11.93
C SER A 169 6.65 5.81 11.31
N GLY A 170 6.52 4.71 12.03
CA GLY A 170 5.88 3.48 11.55
C GLY A 170 4.36 3.53 11.62
N LEU A 171 3.79 3.66 12.82
CA LEU A 171 2.33 3.63 13.01
C LEU A 171 1.65 4.87 12.44
N LEU A 172 2.07 6.09 12.82
CA LEU A 172 1.40 7.30 12.33
C LEU A 172 1.83 7.64 10.90
N GLY A 173 3.12 7.50 10.60
CA GLY A 173 3.69 7.89 9.31
C GLY A 173 3.42 6.90 8.19
N ILE A 174 3.93 5.68 8.29
CA ILE A 174 3.82 4.70 7.21
C ILE A 174 2.41 4.11 7.17
N THR A 175 1.94 3.46 8.25
CA THR A 175 0.73 2.66 8.14
C THR A 175 -0.54 3.51 8.14
N THR A 176 -0.65 4.54 9.00
CA THR A 176 -1.83 5.42 9.03
C THR A 176 -1.84 6.37 7.84
N SER A 177 -0.72 7.08 7.57
CA SER A 177 -0.67 8.11 6.54
C SER A 177 -0.37 7.54 5.15
N TYR A 178 0.89 7.16 4.89
CA TYR A 178 1.30 6.78 3.53
C TYR A 178 0.45 5.65 2.96
N HIS A 179 0.20 4.62 3.77
CA HIS A 179 -0.52 3.44 3.34
C HIS A 179 -2.04 3.68 3.30
N ARG A 180 -2.71 3.78 4.46
CA ARG A 180 -4.18 3.77 4.50
C ARG A 180 -4.81 5.08 4.07
N GLN A 181 -4.21 6.25 4.43
CA GLN A 181 -4.77 7.54 4.08
C GLN A 181 -4.45 7.96 2.66
N LEU A 182 -3.16 8.01 2.29
CA LEU A 182 -2.71 8.57 1.02
C LEU A 182 -2.80 7.56 -0.13
N SER A 183 -2.36 6.31 0.06
CA SER A 183 -2.41 5.31 -1.01
C SER A 183 -3.84 4.85 -1.28
N HIS A 184 -4.54 4.37 -0.25
CA HIS A 184 -5.85 3.72 -0.40
C HIS A 184 -7.04 4.65 -0.17
N ARG A 185 -6.80 5.85 0.38
CA ARG A 185 -7.86 6.81 0.70
C ARG A 185 -8.98 6.16 1.51
N SER A 186 -8.60 5.34 2.47
CA SER A 186 -9.50 4.58 3.33
C SER A 186 -10.31 5.47 4.28
N PHE A 187 -9.80 6.66 4.56
CA PHE A 187 -10.45 7.71 5.36
C PHE A 187 -9.91 9.09 4.96
N ARG A 188 -10.52 10.15 5.49
CA ARG A 188 -10.10 11.54 5.29
C ARG A 188 -9.91 12.24 6.63
N THR A 189 -8.96 13.18 6.67
CA THR A 189 -8.73 14.09 7.79
C THR A 189 -8.73 15.55 7.30
N PRO A 190 -8.79 16.54 8.20
CA PRO A 190 -8.45 17.92 7.86
C PRO A 190 -7.02 17.98 7.28
N LYS A 191 -6.79 18.88 6.33
CA LYS A 191 -5.53 18.94 5.56
C LYS A 191 -4.29 19.12 6.43
N TRP A 192 -4.39 19.93 7.49
CA TRP A 192 -3.28 20.12 8.42
C TRP A 192 -2.86 18.81 9.09
N LEU A 193 -3.83 17.94 9.45
CA LEU A 193 -3.53 16.64 10.06
C LEU A 193 -2.99 15.64 9.03
N GLU A 194 -3.52 15.66 7.79
CA GLU A 194 -2.99 14.88 6.68
C GLU A 194 -1.50 15.20 6.46
N HIS A 195 -1.16 16.49 6.41
CA HIS A 195 0.23 16.93 6.25
C HIS A 195 1.11 16.55 7.46
N ALA A 196 0.60 16.69 8.68
CA ALA A 196 1.34 16.29 9.89
C ALA A 196 1.62 14.78 9.92
N LEU A 197 0.63 13.95 9.60
CA LEU A 197 0.78 12.51 9.51
C LEU A 197 1.73 12.12 8.36
N ALA A 198 1.65 12.80 7.21
CA ALA A 198 2.57 12.58 6.11
C ALA A 198 4.02 12.92 6.49
N TYR A 199 4.22 13.99 7.27
CA TYR A 199 5.56 14.32 7.77
C TYR A 199 6.11 13.23 8.72
N CYS A 200 5.25 12.61 9.54
CA CYS A 200 5.65 11.43 10.31
C CYS A 200 6.18 10.30 9.40
N GLY A 201 5.62 10.14 8.19
CA GLY A 201 6.10 9.20 7.19
C GLY A 201 7.50 9.54 6.65
N VAL A 202 7.78 10.83 6.43
CA VAL A 202 9.14 11.30 6.04
C VAL A 202 10.20 10.87 7.06
N LEU A 203 9.83 10.86 8.35
CA LEU A 203 10.74 10.44 9.43
C LEU A 203 11.12 8.96 9.36
N ALA A 204 10.39 8.13 8.63
CA ALA A 204 10.74 6.73 8.40
C ALA A 204 11.89 6.56 7.39
N ILE A 205 12.23 7.60 6.62
CA ILE A 205 13.26 7.58 5.55
C ILE A 205 13.03 6.41 4.56
N GLN A 206 11.79 6.22 4.10
CA GLN A 206 11.43 5.20 3.11
C GLN A 206 11.07 5.80 1.74
N GLY A 207 11.49 7.02 1.47
CA GLY A 207 11.12 7.78 0.28
C GLY A 207 10.15 8.92 0.60
N ASP A 208 10.02 9.83 -0.35
CA ASP A 208 9.04 10.91 -0.25
C ASP A 208 7.61 10.37 -0.44
N PRO A 209 6.57 11.14 -0.01
CA PRO A 209 5.20 10.66 -0.06
C PRO A 209 4.70 10.39 -1.49
N LEU A 210 5.16 11.13 -2.50
CA LEU A 210 4.73 10.91 -3.89
C LEU A 210 5.34 9.63 -4.46
N GLU A 211 6.63 9.40 -4.20
CA GLU A 211 7.33 8.18 -4.63
C GLU A 211 6.76 6.94 -3.95
N TRP A 212 6.59 6.99 -2.63
CA TRP A 212 6.10 5.87 -1.85
C TRP A 212 4.67 5.47 -2.26
N VAL A 213 3.76 6.45 -2.33
CA VAL A 213 2.36 6.23 -2.70
C VAL A 213 2.24 5.73 -4.14
N SER A 214 3.03 6.29 -5.07
CA SER A 214 3.06 5.85 -6.47
C SER A 214 3.49 4.39 -6.59
N CYS A 215 4.59 4.02 -5.92
CA CYS A 215 5.09 2.65 -5.91
C CYS A 215 4.04 1.68 -5.33
N HIS A 216 3.43 2.03 -4.22
CA HIS A 216 2.45 1.18 -3.55
C HIS A 216 1.15 1.00 -4.35
N ARG A 217 0.61 2.07 -4.95
CA ARG A 217 -0.55 1.98 -5.85
C ARG A 217 -0.24 1.14 -7.09
N HIS A 218 1.00 1.23 -7.60
CA HIS A 218 1.45 0.41 -8.71
C HIS A 218 1.54 -1.07 -8.33
N HIS A 219 2.07 -1.37 -7.14
CA HIS A 219 2.08 -2.72 -6.59
C HIS A 219 0.67 -3.33 -6.55
N HIS A 220 -0.33 -2.65 -5.98
CA HIS A 220 -1.71 -3.16 -5.95
C HIS A 220 -2.30 -3.40 -7.33
N LEU A 221 -1.98 -2.55 -8.31
CA LEU A 221 -2.45 -2.72 -9.68
C LEU A 221 -1.83 -3.94 -10.36
N HIS A 222 -0.59 -4.29 -10.02
CA HIS A 222 0.21 -5.32 -10.68
C HIS A 222 0.75 -6.38 -9.72
N CYS A 223 0.13 -6.55 -8.56
CA CYS A 223 0.61 -7.41 -7.49
C CYS A 223 1.02 -8.79 -7.99
N ASP A 224 2.23 -9.20 -7.62
CA ASP A 224 2.83 -10.49 -7.95
C ASP A 224 2.94 -10.80 -9.46
N THR A 225 3.00 -9.75 -10.29
CA THR A 225 3.30 -9.85 -11.72
C THR A 225 4.72 -9.34 -12.01
N PRO A 226 5.24 -9.53 -13.25
CA PRO A 226 6.53 -8.94 -13.64
C PRO A 226 6.61 -7.40 -13.54
N LEU A 227 5.48 -6.71 -13.49
CA LEU A 227 5.42 -5.25 -13.30
C LEU A 227 5.42 -4.84 -11.82
N ASP A 228 5.23 -5.78 -10.89
CA ASP A 228 5.35 -5.50 -9.47
C ASP A 228 6.81 -5.21 -9.09
N PRO A 229 7.13 -4.05 -8.50
CA PRO A 229 8.51 -3.70 -8.16
C PRO A 229 9.14 -4.66 -7.14
N HIS A 230 8.33 -5.28 -6.30
CA HIS A 230 8.82 -6.14 -5.20
C HIS A 230 8.14 -7.50 -5.12
N SER A 231 7.77 -8.07 -6.26
CA SER A 231 7.18 -9.40 -6.32
C SER A 231 8.07 -10.47 -5.66
N PRO A 232 7.52 -11.32 -4.78
CA PRO A 232 8.24 -12.46 -4.20
C PRO A 232 8.59 -13.55 -5.22
N TYR A 233 7.98 -13.55 -6.40
CA TYR A 233 8.41 -14.43 -7.50
C TYR A 233 9.85 -14.16 -7.97
N GLU A 234 10.36 -12.95 -7.72
CA GLU A 234 11.78 -12.64 -7.95
C GLU A 234 12.66 -13.04 -6.76
N GLY A 235 12.06 -13.54 -5.70
CA GLY A 235 12.65 -14.07 -4.51
C GLY A 235 12.38 -13.29 -3.25
N PHE A 236 12.44 -14.01 -2.12
CA PHE A 236 12.21 -13.44 -0.81
C PHE A 236 13.10 -12.21 -0.54
N TRP A 237 14.40 -12.31 -0.77
CA TRP A 237 15.33 -11.21 -0.53
C TRP A 237 15.17 -10.06 -1.52
N TRP A 238 14.71 -10.34 -2.74
CA TRP A 238 14.32 -9.29 -3.66
C TRP A 238 13.13 -8.52 -3.12
N SER A 239 12.01 -9.19 -2.83
CA SER A 239 10.82 -8.54 -2.32
C SER A 239 11.03 -7.88 -0.95
N HIS A 240 11.94 -8.44 -0.11
CA HIS A 240 12.27 -7.87 1.18
C HIS A 240 13.02 -6.54 1.05
N MET A 241 14.15 -6.52 0.33
CA MET A 241 15.00 -5.34 0.27
C MET A 241 15.73 -5.12 -1.06
N GLY A 242 15.89 -6.15 -1.89
CA GLY A 242 16.71 -6.07 -3.10
C GLY A 242 16.19 -5.08 -4.13
N TRP A 243 14.88 -4.95 -4.24
CA TRP A 243 14.22 -4.01 -5.15
C TRP A 243 14.58 -2.53 -4.88
N LEU A 244 14.89 -2.18 -3.64
CA LEU A 244 15.33 -0.84 -3.25
C LEU A 244 16.72 -0.49 -3.76
N LEU A 245 17.51 -1.50 -4.10
CA LEU A 245 18.86 -1.36 -4.62
C LEU A 245 18.90 -1.34 -6.15
N ASP A 246 17.76 -1.42 -6.83
CA ASP A 246 17.64 -1.35 -8.29
C ASP A 246 16.56 -0.32 -8.71
N ASP A 247 16.90 0.95 -8.53
CA ASP A 247 16.06 2.08 -8.94
C ASP A 247 15.71 2.00 -10.45
N GLY A 248 16.68 1.58 -11.28
CA GLY A 248 16.46 1.44 -12.70
C GLY A 248 15.35 0.42 -13.04
N ALA A 249 15.31 -0.74 -12.38
CA ALA A 249 14.24 -1.72 -12.56
C ALA A 249 12.90 -1.18 -12.04
N THR A 250 12.92 -0.54 -10.88
CA THR A 250 11.72 0.05 -10.26
C THR A 250 11.12 1.14 -11.14
N GLN A 251 11.93 2.09 -11.66
CA GLN A 251 11.44 3.16 -12.52
C GLN A 251 10.89 2.63 -13.85
N ARG A 252 11.50 1.60 -14.43
CA ARG A 252 10.96 0.97 -15.65
C ARG A 252 9.58 0.33 -15.43
N ARG A 253 9.31 -0.20 -14.24
CA ARG A 253 8.04 -0.83 -13.88
C ARG A 253 6.95 0.19 -13.59
N ILE A 254 7.27 1.20 -12.79
CA ILE A 254 6.32 2.25 -12.38
C ILE A 254 6.05 3.23 -13.53
N ALA A 255 6.97 3.39 -14.48
CA ALA A 255 6.94 4.29 -15.62
C ALA A 255 6.75 5.76 -15.23
N ASP A 256 5.53 6.28 -15.30
CA ASP A 256 5.19 7.61 -14.87
C ASP A 256 4.49 7.58 -13.47
N ARG A 257 4.46 8.71 -12.81
CA ARG A 257 3.77 8.88 -11.52
C ARG A 257 2.35 9.45 -11.69
N SER A 258 1.68 9.17 -12.81
CA SER A 258 0.32 9.64 -13.09
C SER A 258 -0.70 9.13 -12.06
N ASN A 259 -0.40 7.99 -11.41
CA ASN A 259 -1.23 7.40 -10.38
C ASN A 259 -1.27 8.20 -9.05
N VAL A 260 -0.49 9.28 -8.91
CA VAL A 260 -0.51 10.21 -7.77
C VAL A 260 -0.89 11.65 -8.15
N ALA A 261 -1.53 11.85 -9.30
CA ALA A 261 -1.97 13.16 -9.77
C ALA A 261 -2.84 13.92 -8.74
N ASP A 262 -3.56 13.19 -7.90
CA ASP A 262 -4.37 13.74 -6.79
C ASP A 262 -3.56 14.38 -5.65
N MET A 263 -2.26 14.14 -5.61
CA MET A 263 -1.34 14.66 -4.60
C MET A 263 -0.26 15.56 -5.23
N ALA A 264 0.01 15.39 -6.52
CA ALA A 264 1.14 16.00 -7.20
C ALA A 264 1.10 17.53 -7.23
N ASP A 265 -0.09 18.13 -7.20
CA ASP A 265 -0.28 19.59 -7.22
C ASP A 265 -0.22 20.24 -5.82
N ASP A 266 -0.15 19.44 -4.75
CA ASP A 266 -0.06 19.97 -3.39
C ASP A 266 1.36 20.47 -3.10
N PRO A 267 1.55 21.79 -2.82
CA PRO A 267 2.88 22.36 -2.60
C PRO A 267 3.65 21.71 -1.43
N PHE A 268 2.94 21.19 -0.43
CA PHE A 268 3.57 20.49 0.69
C PHE A 268 4.24 19.19 0.25
N TYR A 269 3.52 18.37 -0.55
CA TYR A 269 4.09 17.13 -1.07
C TYR A 269 5.21 17.38 -2.08
N GLN A 270 5.08 18.42 -2.92
CA GLN A 270 6.16 18.86 -3.82
C GLN A 270 7.41 19.28 -3.03
N HIS A 271 7.23 20.03 -1.93
CA HIS A 271 8.33 20.43 -1.06
C HIS A 271 9.04 19.22 -0.44
N LEU A 272 8.26 18.27 0.10
CA LEU A 272 8.82 17.05 0.70
C LEU A 272 9.56 16.19 -0.34
N ALA A 273 9.00 16.04 -1.54
CA ALA A 273 9.64 15.28 -2.62
C ALA A 273 10.98 15.92 -3.05
N LYS A 274 10.97 17.25 -3.25
CA LYS A 274 12.15 17.99 -3.67
C LYS A 274 13.25 18.00 -2.61
N HIS A 275 12.88 18.05 -1.33
CA HIS A 275 13.83 18.25 -0.21
C HIS A 275 13.93 17.03 0.71
N PHE A 276 13.49 15.85 0.26
CA PHE A 276 13.48 14.63 1.08
C PHE A 276 14.84 14.33 1.72
N GLY A 277 15.93 14.40 0.94
CA GLY A 277 17.27 14.16 1.44
C GLY A 277 17.67 15.16 2.55
N LEU A 278 17.24 16.42 2.45
CA LEU A 278 17.47 17.43 3.49
C LEU A 278 16.76 17.06 4.79
N HIS A 279 15.47 16.67 4.72
CA HIS A 279 14.70 16.25 5.89
C HIS A 279 15.30 15.00 6.53
N ALA A 280 15.70 14.01 5.72
CA ALA A 280 16.35 12.79 6.20
C ALA A 280 17.67 13.11 6.94
N THR A 281 18.52 13.96 6.35
CA THR A 281 19.80 14.35 6.97
C THR A 281 19.59 15.20 8.21
N ALA A 282 18.67 16.18 8.17
CA ALA A 282 18.40 17.08 9.26
C ALA A 282 17.93 16.36 10.54
N GLN A 283 17.04 15.35 10.40
CA GLN A 283 16.60 14.57 11.57
C GLN A 283 17.76 13.79 12.21
N LEU A 284 18.64 13.17 11.41
CA LEU A 284 19.79 12.42 11.94
C LEU A 284 20.81 13.39 12.60
N ALA A 285 21.06 14.53 11.97
CA ALA A 285 21.90 15.57 12.53
C ALA A 285 21.33 16.13 13.84
N ALA A 286 20.02 16.36 13.91
CA ALA A 286 19.36 16.81 15.12
C ALA A 286 19.46 15.77 16.26
N LEU A 287 19.28 14.48 15.97
CA LEU A 287 19.46 13.42 16.96
C LEU A 287 20.89 13.39 17.50
N PHE A 288 21.88 13.54 16.62
CA PHE A 288 23.28 13.61 17.03
C PHE A 288 23.58 14.87 17.86
N ALA A 289 23.06 16.02 17.44
CA ALA A 289 23.28 17.29 18.15
C ALA A 289 22.63 17.31 19.55
N LEU A 290 21.47 16.69 19.71
CA LEU A 290 20.70 16.70 20.96
C LEU A 290 21.12 15.61 21.94
N GLY A 291 21.58 14.45 21.46
CA GLY A 291 21.86 13.30 22.32
C GLY A 291 23.13 12.53 21.94
N GLY A 292 23.97 13.11 21.07
CA GLY A 292 25.25 12.52 20.65
C GLY A 292 25.08 11.19 19.90
N LEU A 293 26.17 10.44 19.83
CA LEU A 293 26.20 9.13 19.19
C LEU A 293 25.15 8.14 19.77
N PRO A 294 24.91 8.06 21.09
CA PRO A 294 23.91 7.15 21.63
C PRO A 294 22.48 7.40 21.10
N ALA A 295 22.06 8.66 20.97
CA ALA A 295 20.75 9.00 20.42
C ALA A 295 20.69 8.68 18.92
N LEU A 296 21.76 8.96 18.17
CA LEU A 296 21.83 8.58 16.76
C LEU A 296 21.76 7.05 16.58
N VAL A 297 22.39 6.28 17.45
CA VAL A 297 22.34 4.81 17.43
C VAL A 297 20.92 4.31 17.71
N TRP A 298 20.32 4.71 18.83
CA TRP A 298 19.02 4.14 19.24
C TRP A 298 17.83 4.76 18.49
N VAL A 299 17.69 6.07 18.58
CA VAL A 299 16.51 6.78 18.02
C VAL A 299 16.65 6.96 16.51
N GLY A 300 17.87 7.02 16.00
CA GLY A 300 18.19 7.00 14.57
C GLY A 300 18.24 5.57 14.02
N ALA A 301 19.39 4.91 14.18
CA ALA A 301 19.71 3.68 13.45
C ALA A 301 18.87 2.47 13.87
N VAL A 302 18.81 2.12 15.15
CA VAL A 302 18.02 0.94 15.63
C VAL A 302 16.56 1.10 15.22
N ARG A 303 15.96 2.26 15.48
CA ARG A 303 14.57 2.52 15.11
C ARG A 303 14.37 2.40 13.60
N LEU A 304 15.25 2.98 12.77
CA LEU A 304 15.12 2.89 11.31
C LEU A 304 15.25 1.46 10.81
N VAL A 305 16.26 0.72 11.29
CA VAL A 305 16.44 -0.70 10.90
C VAL A 305 15.20 -1.51 11.26
N VAL A 306 14.64 -1.33 12.45
CA VAL A 306 13.40 -2.02 12.86
C VAL A 306 12.24 -1.65 11.94
N VAL A 307 11.99 -0.36 11.69
CA VAL A 307 10.90 0.10 10.80
C VAL A 307 11.07 -0.45 9.39
N TYR A 308 12.30 -0.49 8.87
CA TYR A 308 12.58 -1.03 7.54
C TYR A 308 12.21 -2.50 7.43
N HIS A 309 12.79 -3.33 8.29
CA HIS A 309 12.54 -4.77 8.23
C HIS A 309 11.07 -5.12 8.44
N ILE A 310 10.39 -4.43 9.35
CA ILE A 310 8.96 -4.64 9.59
C ILE A 310 8.15 -4.29 8.35
N THR A 311 8.40 -3.16 7.70
CA THR A 311 7.74 -2.78 6.45
C THR A 311 8.05 -3.77 5.32
N TRP A 312 9.33 -4.16 5.18
CA TRP A 312 9.74 -5.11 4.15
C TRP A 312 9.22 -6.52 4.35
N PHE A 313 8.93 -6.92 5.60
CA PHE A 313 8.23 -8.19 5.87
C PHE A 313 6.81 -8.19 5.36
N VAL A 314 6.15 -7.05 5.25
CA VAL A 314 4.85 -6.97 4.59
C VAL A 314 4.96 -7.38 3.13
N ASN A 315 6.00 -6.92 2.41
CA ASN A 315 6.21 -7.25 1.00
C ASN A 315 6.72 -8.68 0.78
N SER A 316 7.46 -9.24 1.73
CA SER A 316 8.09 -10.56 1.61
C SER A 316 7.36 -11.64 2.40
N ALA A 317 7.43 -11.60 3.73
CA ALA A 317 6.88 -12.64 4.60
C ALA A 317 5.35 -12.75 4.49
N ALA A 318 4.63 -11.64 4.34
CA ALA A 318 3.19 -11.66 4.20
C ALA A 318 2.70 -11.99 2.77
N HIS A 319 3.60 -12.22 1.82
CA HIS A 319 3.31 -12.86 0.54
C HIS A 319 3.78 -14.32 0.45
N VAL A 320 4.53 -14.80 1.45
CA VAL A 320 5.09 -16.17 1.44
C VAL A 320 4.46 -17.03 2.53
N TRP A 321 4.30 -16.50 3.74
CA TRP A 321 3.84 -17.26 4.92
C TRP A 321 2.57 -16.68 5.51
N GLY A 322 1.64 -17.55 5.88
CA GLY A 322 0.37 -17.19 6.50
C GLY A 322 -0.82 -17.87 5.83
N SER A 323 -2.02 -17.45 6.21
CA SER A 323 -3.28 -17.94 5.68
C SER A 323 -3.88 -16.99 4.65
N GLN A 324 -4.72 -17.53 3.78
CA GLN A 324 -5.56 -16.74 2.87
C GLN A 324 -7.02 -16.95 3.25
N SER A 325 -7.71 -15.88 3.59
CA SER A 325 -9.13 -15.87 3.92
C SER A 325 -9.99 -15.49 2.73
N TYR A 326 -9.41 -14.76 1.77
CA TYR A 326 -10.13 -14.22 0.61
C TYR A 326 -9.38 -14.47 -0.69
N ARG A 327 -10.15 -14.56 -1.78
CA ARG A 327 -9.65 -14.71 -3.15
C ARG A 327 -9.15 -13.36 -3.66
N THR A 328 -7.85 -13.16 -3.72
CA THR A 328 -7.22 -11.93 -4.19
C THR A 328 -6.61 -12.07 -5.58
N GLY A 329 -6.25 -13.29 -5.97
CA GLY A 329 -5.54 -13.57 -7.22
C GLY A 329 -4.04 -13.28 -7.15
N ASP A 330 -3.52 -13.08 -5.94
CA ASP A 330 -2.11 -12.84 -5.64
C ASP A 330 -1.65 -13.75 -4.49
N LEU A 331 -0.41 -13.59 -4.05
CA LEU A 331 0.20 -14.41 -2.99
C LEU A 331 -0.01 -13.82 -1.58
N SER A 332 -0.71 -12.70 -1.44
CA SER A 332 -0.90 -12.04 -0.15
C SER A 332 -1.49 -12.98 0.91
N ARG A 333 -0.98 -12.93 2.13
CA ARG A 333 -1.36 -13.80 3.24
C ARG A 333 -1.54 -13.04 4.53
N ASN A 334 -2.44 -13.52 5.36
CA ASN A 334 -2.60 -13.06 6.72
C ASN A 334 -1.51 -13.68 7.60
N ASN A 335 -0.54 -12.88 7.99
CA ASN A 335 0.59 -13.27 8.82
C ASN A 335 0.51 -12.58 10.17
N TRP A 336 0.23 -13.32 11.25
CA TRP A 336 -0.07 -12.77 12.57
C TRP A 336 1.10 -12.01 13.20
N TRP A 337 2.34 -12.52 13.07
CA TRP A 337 3.49 -11.86 13.67
C TRP A 337 3.89 -10.58 12.90
N VAL A 338 3.75 -10.57 11.57
CA VAL A 338 3.88 -9.33 10.79
C VAL A 338 2.75 -8.37 11.18
N GLY A 339 1.52 -8.87 11.34
CA GLY A 339 0.37 -8.08 11.79
C GLY A 339 0.62 -7.39 13.12
N LEU A 340 1.22 -8.09 14.07
CA LEU A 340 1.55 -7.53 15.38
C LEU A 340 2.67 -6.48 15.28
N LEU A 341 3.76 -6.79 14.59
CA LEU A 341 4.92 -5.90 14.46
C LEU A 341 4.66 -4.72 13.55
N ALA A 342 3.92 -4.89 12.46
CA ALA A 342 3.61 -3.85 11.49
C ALA A 342 2.23 -3.20 11.71
N PHE A 343 1.76 -3.13 12.96
CA PHE A 343 0.57 -2.38 13.37
C PHE A 343 -0.74 -2.77 12.66
N GLY A 344 -0.83 -4.00 12.15
CA GLY A 344 -1.99 -4.54 11.44
C GLY A 344 -1.75 -4.83 9.96
N GLU A 345 -0.63 -4.41 9.38
CA GLU A 345 -0.37 -4.58 7.95
C GLU A 345 -0.11 -6.04 7.55
N GLY A 346 0.21 -6.92 8.51
CA GLY A 346 0.33 -8.36 8.25
C GLY A 346 -0.99 -9.09 8.03
N TRP A 347 -2.15 -8.45 8.23
CA TRP A 347 -3.44 -8.95 7.78
C TRP A 347 -3.59 -8.67 6.28
N HIS A 348 -2.62 -9.14 5.51
CA HIS A 348 -2.30 -8.66 4.19
C HIS A 348 -3.22 -9.23 3.11
N ASN A 349 -3.68 -10.48 3.25
CA ASN A 349 -4.71 -11.03 2.36
C ASN A 349 -6.07 -10.32 2.54
N ASN A 350 -6.43 -9.95 3.78
CA ASN A 350 -7.62 -9.13 4.03
C ASN A 350 -7.49 -7.76 3.33
N HIS A 351 -6.30 -7.15 3.44
CA HIS A 351 -6.01 -5.87 2.82
C HIS A 351 -6.08 -5.94 1.29
N HIS A 352 -5.46 -6.93 0.66
CA HIS A 352 -5.50 -7.11 -0.78
C HIS A 352 -6.90 -7.45 -1.32
N ALA A 353 -7.74 -8.08 -0.49
CA ALA A 353 -9.14 -8.32 -0.83
C ALA A 353 -9.98 -7.03 -0.77
N PHE A 354 -9.65 -6.11 0.14
CA PHE A 354 -10.41 -4.89 0.40
C PHE A 354 -9.46 -3.69 0.59
N GLU A 355 -8.74 -3.34 -0.48
CA GLU A 355 -7.73 -2.26 -0.48
C GLU A 355 -8.24 -0.94 0.10
N PHE A 356 -9.52 -0.63 -0.14
CA PHE A 356 -10.18 0.58 0.34
C PHE A 356 -10.43 0.57 1.85
N SER A 357 -10.29 -0.57 2.53
CA SER A 357 -10.66 -0.70 3.95
C SER A 357 -9.68 0.03 4.86
N ALA A 358 -10.21 0.81 5.80
CA ALA A 358 -9.44 1.41 6.88
C ALA A 358 -9.04 0.40 7.97
N ARG A 359 -9.67 -0.78 7.99
CA ARG A 359 -9.41 -1.87 8.91
C ARG A 359 -8.89 -3.08 8.14
N HIS A 360 -7.70 -3.57 8.49
CA HIS A 360 -7.11 -4.76 7.89
C HIS A 360 -7.38 -6.01 8.73
N GLY A 361 -7.33 -5.93 10.04
CA GLY A 361 -7.74 -7.00 10.94
C GLY A 361 -9.25 -7.13 10.99
N LEU A 362 -9.85 -7.94 10.09
CA LEU A 362 -11.30 -8.06 9.94
C LEU A 362 -11.94 -8.92 11.02
N GLU A 363 -11.19 -9.84 11.61
CA GLU A 363 -11.64 -10.67 12.72
C GLU A 363 -11.37 -10.00 14.07
N TRP A 364 -12.12 -10.37 15.11
CA TRP A 364 -12.03 -9.75 16.44
C TRP A 364 -10.66 -9.93 17.11
N TRP A 365 -9.98 -11.02 16.81
CA TRP A 365 -8.65 -11.38 17.36
C TRP A 365 -7.48 -10.83 16.55
N GLN A 366 -7.75 -10.32 15.34
CA GLN A 366 -6.75 -9.72 14.46
C GLN A 366 -6.41 -8.32 14.94
N ILE A 367 -5.39 -8.21 15.78
CA ILE A 367 -4.93 -6.93 16.33
C ILE A 367 -4.47 -6.01 15.19
N ASP A 368 -5.06 -4.83 15.13
CA ASP A 368 -4.80 -3.80 14.13
C ASP A 368 -4.68 -2.43 14.82
N ALA A 369 -3.44 -2.10 15.22
CA ALA A 369 -3.17 -0.86 15.95
C ALA A 369 -3.45 0.38 15.09
N THR A 370 -3.20 0.31 13.80
CA THR A 370 -3.52 1.40 12.85
C THR A 370 -5.02 1.67 12.81
N TRP A 371 -5.84 0.63 12.81
CA TRP A 371 -7.28 0.78 12.91
C TRP A 371 -7.71 1.46 14.20
N LEU A 372 -7.07 1.11 15.34
CA LEU A 372 -7.38 1.78 16.62
C LEU A 372 -7.07 3.27 16.58
N VAL A 373 -5.96 3.69 15.94
CA VAL A 373 -5.64 5.11 15.71
C VAL A 373 -6.73 5.77 14.88
N ILE A 374 -7.12 5.18 13.74
CA ILE A 374 -8.16 5.74 12.85
C ILE A 374 -9.49 5.86 13.60
N ARG A 375 -9.87 4.85 14.39
CA ARG A 375 -11.08 4.89 15.23
C ARG A 375 -11.01 5.99 16.30
N GLY A 376 -9.85 6.15 16.93
CA GLY A 376 -9.63 7.25 17.88
C GLY A 376 -9.80 8.61 17.21
N LEU A 377 -9.20 8.83 16.04
CA LEU A 377 -9.39 10.06 15.26
C LEU A 377 -10.86 10.25 14.84
N GLN A 378 -11.54 9.19 14.47
CA GLN A 378 -12.96 9.23 14.11
C GLN A 378 -13.84 9.61 15.31
N SER A 379 -13.57 9.09 16.49
CA SER A 379 -14.36 9.36 17.71
C SER A 379 -14.31 10.83 18.14
N ILE A 380 -13.22 11.54 17.80
CA ILE A 380 -13.05 12.98 18.07
C ILE A 380 -13.32 13.86 16.85
N GLY A 381 -13.90 13.29 15.77
CA GLY A 381 -14.29 14.01 14.56
C GLY A 381 -13.16 14.39 13.61
N LEU A 382 -11.92 13.92 13.85
CA LEU A 382 -10.76 14.20 13.00
C LEU A 382 -10.59 13.22 11.84
N ALA A 383 -11.22 12.04 11.88
CA ALA A 383 -11.30 11.15 10.74
C ALA A 383 -12.74 11.01 10.25
N THR A 384 -12.93 11.17 8.95
CA THR A 384 -14.23 11.10 8.27
C THR A 384 -14.16 10.16 7.08
N ASN A 385 -15.30 9.81 6.49
CA ASN A 385 -15.38 8.93 5.33
C ASN A 385 -14.56 7.62 5.51
N VAL A 386 -14.65 7.02 6.70
CA VAL A 386 -13.95 5.78 7.06
C VAL A 386 -14.64 4.62 6.35
N LYS A 387 -13.91 3.95 5.47
CA LYS A 387 -14.42 2.87 4.62
C LYS A 387 -14.15 1.50 5.24
N LEU A 388 -15.12 0.62 5.16
CA LEU A 388 -15.04 -0.78 5.60
C LEU A 388 -15.74 -1.68 4.59
N PRO A 389 -15.33 -2.94 4.44
CA PRO A 389 -16.05 -3.90 3.61
C PRO A 389 -17.38 -4.28 4.27
N SER A 390 -18.43 -4.43 3.46
CA SER A 390 -19.69 -4.99 3.91
C SER A 390 -19.62 -6.52 4.04
N GLU A 391 -20.51 -7.12 4.81
CA GLU A 391 -20.57 -8.58 4.95
C GLU A 391 -20.83 -9.28 3.60
N ALA A 392 -21.62 -8.65 2.71
CA ALA A 392 -21.84 -9.16 1.36
C ALA A 392 -20.55 -9.16 0.51
N GLN A 393 -19.70 -8.11 0.64
CA GLN A 393 -18.41 -8.06 -0.04
C GLN A 393 -17.46 -9.13 0.50
N LYS A 394 -17.42 -9.32 1.82
CA LYS A 394 -16.61 -10.37 2.45
C LYS A 394 -17.07 -11.76 1.98
N ALA A 395 -18.37 -12.04 2.03
CA ALA A 395 -18.93 -13.33 1.61
C ALA A 395 -18.61 -13.64 0.13
N LYS A 396 -18.62 -12.63 -0.75
CA LYS A 396 -18.31 -12.78 -2.17
C LYS A 396 -16.88 -13.25 -2.43
N LEU A 397 -15.92 -12.80 -1.62
CA LEU A 397 -14.49 -13.11 -1.81
C LEU A 397 -13.99 -14.20 -0.86
N ALA A 398 -14.79 -14.60 0.14
CA ALA A 398 -14.37 -15.61 1.12
C ALA A 398 -13.97 -16.92 0.43
N LEU A 399 -12.86 -17.50 0.87
CA LEU A 399 -12.50 -18.86 0.56
C LEU A 399 -13.33 -19.79 1.46
N SER A 400 -13.90 -20.85 0.87
CA SER A 400 -14.66 -21.86 1.61
C SER A 400 -13.70 -22.82 2.30
N THR A 401 -12.96 -22.36 3.29
CA THR A 401 -12.00 -23.21 3.99
C THR A 401 -12.09 -23.04 5.49
N CYS A 402 -11.77 -24.11 6.16
CA CYS A 402 -11.70 -24.30 7.60
C CYS A 402 -10.60 -23.46 8.27
N ASP A 403 -10.46 -22.20 7.96
CA ASP A 403 -9.62 -21.25 8.72
C ASP A 403 -10.38 -20.70 9.93
N ALA A 404 -11.18 -21.59 10.57
CA ALA A 404 -11.76 -21.29 11.86
C ALA A 404 -10.63 -21.20 12.89
N TRP A 405 -10.60 -20.10 13.61
CA TRP A 405 -9.81 -19.98 14.84
C TRP A 405 -10.15 -21.12 15.85
N PRO A 406 -9.15 -21.64 16.57
CA PRO A 406 -7.76 -21.18 16.59
C PRO A 406 -6.97 -21.74 15.43
N PRO A 407 -6.00 -20.95 14.84
CA PRO A 407 -5.03 -21.54 13.93
C PRO A 407 -4.40 -22.69 14.69
N CYS A 408 -4.51 -23.89 14.11
CA CYS A 408 -3.89 -25.06 14.67
C CYS A 408 -2.41 -24.73 14.84
N LEU A 409 -1.89 -24.71 16.07
CA LEU A 409 -0.46 -24.54 16.35
C LEU A 409 0.40 -25.56 15.58
N ALA A 410 -0.23 -26.61 15.05
CA ALA A 410 0.38 -27.61 14.18
C ALA A 410 0.89 -27.07 12.84
N THR A 411 0.39 -25.94 12.31
CA THR A 411 0.93 -25.34 11.09
C THR A 411 2.04 -24.32 11.34
N ALA A 412 2.31 -23.98 12.58
CA ALA A 412 3.49 -23.20 12.97
C ALA A 412 4.73 -24.05 13.22
N VAL A 413 4.54 -25.36 13.36
CA VAL A 413 5.65 -26.30 13.44
C VAL A 413 6.05 -26.64 11.99
N ILE A 414 7.17 -26.04 11.55
CA ILE A 414 8.11 -26.57 10.58
C ILE A 414 7.55 -27.81 9.91
N GLY A 415 7.10 -27.67 8.64
CA GLY A 415 6.84 -28.82 7.79
C GLY A 415 8.13 -29.62 7.63
N ALA A 416 8.47 -30.38 8.65
CA ALA A 416 9.46 -31.43 8.61
C ALA A 416 8.80 -32.62 7.93
N GLY A 417 9.19 -32.86 6.71
CA GLY A 417 9.07 -34.16 6.10
C GLY A 417 7.85 -34.40 5.23
N HIS A 418 8.02 -34.15 3.96
CA HIS A 418 7.91 -35.20 2.95
C HIS A 418 8.57 -34.67 1.67
N PHE A 419 9.83 -35.03 1.51
CA PHE A 419 10.52 -34.97 0.24
C PHE A 419 9.88 -35.99 -0.69
N LEU A 420 9.20 -35.53 -1.74
CA LEU A 420 9.05 -36.31 -2.96
C LEU A 420 9.81 -35.57 -4.06
N PRO A 421 10.67 -36.31 -4.80
CA PRO A 421 11.45 -35.70 -5.87
C PRO A 421 10.52 -35.31 -7.02
N TYR A 422 10.68 -34.12 -7.49
CA TYR A 422 10.03 -33.60 -8.70
C TYR A 422 10.76 -34.26 -9.89
N HIS A 423 10.10 -35.20 -10.55
CA HIS A 423 10.49 -35.67 -11.86
C HIS A 423 9.90 -34.75 -12.92
N ASP A 424 10.77 -34.42 -13.88
CA ASP A 424 10.53 -33.62 -15.07
C ASP A 424 9.25 -34.03 -15.82
N VAL A 425 8.41 -33.04 -16.17
CA VAL A 425 7.65 -32.99 -17.43
C VAL A 425 7.72 -31.58 -17.96
#